data_2bb00cccc09290834921c9919bfee63e
#
_entry.id   2bb00cccc09290834921c9919bfee63e
#
_cell.length_a   1.000
_cell.length_b   1.000
_cell.length_c   1.000
_cell.angle_alpha   90.00
_cell.angle_beta   90.00
_cell.angle_gamma   90.00
#
_symmetry.space_group_name_H-M   'P 1'
#
loop_
_entity.id
_entity.type
_entity.pdbx_description
1 polymer ?
#
loop_
_entity_poly.entity_id
_entity_poly.type
_entity_poly.pdbx_seq_one_letter_code
_entity_poly.pdbx_strand_id
1 'polypeptide(L)'
;MTLPDENAPPSAYQFTDSSVTRPLLTRVWFTRLFPFVPRWLAANLVSLLACGSLLTVLALSLAPGGWSETAIALVFFAALQIYVAGDHLDGMQAVTTGTASPLGDFVDHYCDLWAGCILVFGFWSLLGTAPPVALYAMTVVLIVAFATTYAEREADGRLHFTAWGALEANMILALFLLSWAVPAVRGWWRSPSPAGVPWYAFAGGLVVAMALGAVVIIGRRMRRLPAPLVLAVTGLIALATLVTRRQELRPVEGWLLLGLFGGRYVARVMHGYLVPARRSWPDPVATVVVIALAIWDFASGLPADAVRSGALIFGAYLAITLLITLAGIFTKQRRYWVWTNRPASEEATSAAAERESASRNTPLHPSRLTPAGEADPSAGQ
;
A
#
# COMPACT_ATOMS: atom_id res chain seq x y z
N MET A 1 29.88 5.04 14.11
CA MET A 1 28.50 5.00 13.60
C MET A 1 27.63 4.63 14.80
N THR A 2 27.10 5.63 15.49
CA THR A 2 26.25 5.45 16.68
C THR A 2 24.93 4.84 16.22
N LEU A 3 24.52 3.74 16.88
CA LEU A 3 23.21 3.15 16.65
C LEU A 3 22.13 4.21 16.97
N PRO A 4 21.04 4.29 16.18
CA PRO A 4 19.94 5.18 16.49
C PRO A 4 19.38 4.84 17.87
N ASP A 5 19.05 5.86 18.64
CA ASP A 5 18.40 5.71 19.94
C ASP A 5 17.04 5.01 19.74
N GLU A 6 16.92 3.78 20.24
CA GLU A 6 15.67 2.98 20.15
C GLU A 6 14.49 3.65 20.86
N ASN A 7 14.74 4.66 21.68
CA ASN A 7 13.74 5.43 22.41
C ASN A 7 13.43 6.80 21.78
N ALA A 8 14.11 7.17 20.69
CA ALA A 8 13.75 8.39 19.98
C ALA A 8 12.32 8.27 19.45
N PRO A 9 11.48 9.29 19.62
CA PRO A 9 10.14 9.28 19.03
C PRO A 9 10.30 9.06 17.52
N PRO A 10 9.44 8.23 16.90
CA PRO A 10 9.50 7.99 15.47
C PRO A 10 9.51 9.35 14.77
N SER A 11 10.50 9.56 13.89
CA SER A 11 10.61 10.80 13.11
C SER A 11 9.25 11.09 12.47
N ALA A 12 8.73 12.30 12.69
CA ALA A 12 7.42 12.69 12.20
C ALA A 12 7.31 12.27 10.71
N TYR A 13 6.24 11.56 10.38
CA TYR A 13 5.93 11.11 9.03
C TYR A 13 6.04 12.30 8.06
N GLN A 14 7.03 12.27 7.19
CA GLN A 14 7.26 13.32 6.21
C GLN A 14 6.75 12.86 4.85
N PHE A 15 5.71 13.51 4.35
CA PHE A 15 5.22 13.30 2.99
C PHE A 15 5.06 14.63 2.27
N THR A 16 5.22 14.56 0.96
CA THR A 16 4.89 15.67 0.06
C THR A 16 3.76 15.20 -0.85
N ASP A 17 2.65 15.91 -0.83
CA ASP A 17 1.48 15.59 -1.63
C ASP A 17 1.23 16.68 -2.65
N SER A 18 1.24 16.28 -3.92
CA SER A 18 0.97 17.15 -5.06
C SER A 18 -0.38 16.84 -5.72
N SER A 19 -1.24 15.97 -5.12
CA SER A 19 -2.54 15.59 -5.66
C SER A 19 -3.40 16.80 -6.01
N VAL A 20 -3.96 16.81 -7.20
CA VAL A 20 -4.83 17.89 -7.71
C VAL A 20 -6.20 17.84 -7.04
N THR A 21 -6.73 16.64 -6.78
CA THR A 21 -8.11 16.44 -6.29
C THR A 21 -8.22 16.46 -4.77
N ARG A 22 -7.15 16.09 -4.06
CA ARG A 22 -7.15 15.97 -2.59
C ARG A 22 -7.62 17.24 -1.85
N PRO A 23 -7.16 18.46 -2.17
CA PRO A 23 -7.61 19.66 -1.47
C PRO A 23 -9.12 19.85 -1.57
N LEU A 24 -9.70 19.62 -2.76
CA LEU A 24 -11.14 19.73 -2.99
C LEU A 24 -11.90 18.65 -2.21
N LEU A 25 -11.51 17.39 -2.34
CA LEU A 25 -12.18 16.26 -1.67
C LEU A 25 -12.08 16.37 -0.15
N THR A 26 -10.94 16.79 0.38
CA THR A 26 -10.78 17.05 1.81
C THR A 26 -11.81 18.08 2.29
N ARG A 27 -11.95 19.21 1.56
CA ARG A 27 -12.88 20.28 1.95
C ARG A 27 -14.35 19.89 1.83
N VAL A 28 -14.74 19.22 0.72
CA VAL A 28 -16.15 18.99 0.42
C VAL A 28 -16.67 17.65 0.95
N TRP A 29 -15.80 16.68 1.22
CA TRP A 29 -16.19 15.32 1.56
C TRP A 29 -15.55 14.82 2.86
N PHE A 30 -14.22 14.65 2.93
CA PHE A 30 -13.57 14.02 4.08
C PHE A 30 -13.80 14.79 5.38
N THR A 31 -13.65 16.12 5.39
CA THR A 31 -13.91 16.95 6.58
C THR A 31 -15.36 16.86 7.05
N ARG A 32 -16.31 16.63 6.14
CA ARG A 32 -17.73 16.48 6.48
C ARG A 32 -18.07 15.09 7.02
N LEU A 33 -17.35 14.07 6.59
CA LEU A 33 -17.51 12.70 7.08
C LEU A 33 -16.80 12.46 8.40
N PHE A 34 -15.68 13.13 8.64
CA PHE A 34 -14.83 12.92 9.81
C PHE A 34 -15.59 13.01 11.17
N PRO A 35 -16.55 13.93 11.41
CA PRO A 35 -17.31 13.98 12.66
C PRO A 35 -18.10 12.70 12.97
N PHE A 36 -18.40 11.88 11.97
CA PHE A 36 -19.10 10.60 12.16
C PHE A 36 -18.16 9.45 12.54
N VAL A 37 -16.83 9.63 12.45
CA VAL A 37 -15.85 8.64 12.91
C VAL A 37 -15.76 8.71 14.44
N PRO A 38 -16.14 7.64 15.17
CA PRO A 38 -16.08 7.67 16.63
C PRO A 38 -14.64 7.81 17.11
N ARG A 39 -14.39 8.67 18.08
CA ARG A 39 -13.04 8.87 18.63
C ARG A 39 -12.41 7.62 19.25
N TRP A 40 -13.23 6.71 19.75
CA TRP A 40 -12.75 5.44 20.30
C TRP A 40 -12.26 4.44 19.23
N LEU A 41 -12.66 4.63 17.98
CA LEU A 41 -12.27 3.76 16.87
C LEU A 41 -10.82 4.03 16.49
N ALA A 42 -9.97 3.01 16.59
CA ALA A 42 -8.56 3.15 16.22
C ALA A 42 -8.39 3.38 14.70
N ALA A 43 -7.44 4.22 14.31
CA ALA A 43 -7.14 4.51 12.92
C ALA A 43 -6.87 3.24 12.09
N ASN A 44 -6.06 2.30 12.62
CA ASN A 44 -5.77 1.03 11.96
C ASN A 44 -7.03 0.19 11.66
N LEU A 45 -8.06 0.31 12.51
CA LEU A 45 -9.32 -0.41 12.27
C LEU A 45 -10.14 0.28 11.18
N VAL A 46 -10.05 1.62 11.05
CA VAL A 46 -10.66 2.36 9.94
C VAL A 46 -10.04 1.91 8.62
N SER A 47 -8.69 1.85 8.51
CA SER A 47 -7.97 1.33 7.32
C SER A 47 -8.42 -0.08 6.96
N LEU A 48 -8.48 -0.99 7.95
CA LEU A 48 -8.90 -2.38 7.71
C LEU A 48 -10.36 -2.50 7.26
N LEU A 49 -11.27 -1.70 7.82
CA LEU A 49 -12.68 -1.68 7.41
C LEU A 49 -12.84 -1.10 6.00
N ALA A 50 -12.09 -0.04 5.70
CA ALA A 50 -12.04 0.56 4.38
C ALA A 50 -11.58 -0.45 3.32
N CYS A 51 -10.43 -1.07 3.53
CA CYS A 51 -9.91 -2.10 2.63
C CYS A 51 -10.83 -3.34 2.59
N GLY A 52 -11.39 -3.73 3.74
CA GLY A 52 -12.36 -4.83 3.86
C GLY A 52 -13.62 -4.64 3.01
N SER A 53 -14.06 -3.39 2.78
CA SER A 53 -15.19 -3.11 1.90
C SER A 53 -14.98 -3.63 0.47
N LEU A 54 -13.74 -3.65 -0.01
CA LEU A 54 -13.39 -4.15 -1.34
C LEU A 54 -13.45 -5.68 -1.47
N LEU A 55 -13.56 -6.42 -0.35
CA LEU A 55 -13.81 -7.87 -0.42
C LEU A 55 -15.16 -8.18 -1.05
N THR A 56 -16.13 -7.25 -1.00
CA THR A 56 -17.40 -7.38 -1.73
C THR A 56 -17.18 -7.33 -3.25
N VAL A 57 -16.26 -6.47 -3.71
CA VAL A 57 -15.87 -6.39 -5.11
C VAL A 57 -15.20 -7.69 -5.55
N LEU A 58 -14.26 -8.20 -4.73
CA LEU A 58 -13.59 -9.47 -5.00
C LEU A 58 -14.59 -10.63 -5.05
N ALA A 59 -15.51 -10.73 -4.10
CA ALA A 59 -16.52 -11.77 -4.06
C ALA A 59 -17.43 -11.75 -5.29
N LEU A 60 -17.95 -10.58 -5.69
CA LEU A 60 -18.76 -10.42 -6.89
C LEU A 60 -17.98 -10.70 -8.18
N SER A 61 -16.67 -10.39 -8.20
CA SER A 61 -15.81 -10.67 -9.35
C SER A 61 -15.53 -12.16 -9.54
N LEU A 62 -15.49 -12.91 -8.43
CA LEU A 62 -15.26 -14.37 -8.44
C LEU A 62 -16.56 -15.17 -8.68
N ALA A 63 -17.68 -14.67 -8.18
CA ALA A 63 -18.99 -15.34 -8.24
C ALA A 63 -20.10 -14.30 -8.41
N PRO A 64 -20.35 -13.79 -9.63
CA PRO A 64 -21.36 -12.75 -9.87
C PRO A 64 -22.81 -13.21 -9.61
N GLY A 65 -23.08 -14.51 -9.57
CA GLY A 65 -24.26 -15.12 -8.95
C GLY A 65 -25.63 -14.61 -9.47
N GLY A 66 -25.79 -14.19 -10.72
CA GLY A 66 -27.06 -13.68 -11.24
C GLY A 66 -27.34 -12.19 -10.97
N TRP A 67 -26.40 -11.47 -10.36
CA TRP A 67 -26.48 -10.02 -10.23
C TRP A 67 -26.41 -9.34 -11.60
N SER A 68 -27.22 -8.29 -11.78
CA SER A 68 -27.13 -7.49 -13.01
C SER A 68 -25.80 -6.71 -13.02
N GLU A 69 -25.26 -6.44 -14.21
CA GLU A 69 -24.06 -5.63 -14.37
C GLU A 69 -24.19 -4.23 -13.75
N THR A 70 -25.41 -3.66 -13.83
CA THR A 70 -25.73 -2.38 -13.14
C THR A 70 -25.58 -2.50 -11.63
N ALA A 71 -26.12 -3.57 -11.02
CA ALA A 71 -26.02 -3.78 -9.59
C ALA A 71 -24.56 -4.02 -9.16
N ILE A 72 -23.78 -4.82 -9.92
CA ILE A 72 -22.36 -5.04 -9.68
C ILE A 72 -21.60 -3.72 -9.74
N ALA A 73 -21.82 -2.89 -10.76
CA ALA A 73 -21.16 -1.59 -10.90
C ALA A 73 -21.49 -0.63 -9.74
N LEU A 74 -22.74 -0.60 -9.27
CA LEU A 74 -23.15 0.24 -8.15
C LEU A 74 -22.58 -0.25 -6.81
N VAL A 75 -22.54 -1.55 -6.58
CA VAL A 75 -21.90 -2.12 -5.37
C VAL A 75 -20.40 -1.86 -5.40
N PHE A 76 -19.76 -2.03 -6.55
CA PHE A 76 -18.36 -1.69 -6.73
C PHE A 76 -18.11 -0.20 -6.46
N PHE A 77 -18.92 0.68 -7.03
CA PHE A 77 -18.84 2.11 -6.75
C PHE A 77 -18.97 2.41 -5.26
N ALA A 78 -19.97 1.84 -4.58
CA ALA A 78 -20.17 2.06 -3.15
C ALA A 78 -18.97 1.58 -2.30
N ALA A 79 -18.46 0.37 -2.58
CA ALA A 79 -17.28 -0.16 -1.92
C ALA A 79 -16.03 0.71 -2.15
N LEU A 80 -15.83 1.19 -3.38
CA LEU A 80 -14.76 2.13 -3.71
C LEU A 80 -14.88 3.44 -2.93
N GLN A 81 -16.11 3.99 -2.77
CA GLN A 81 -16.30 5.22 -1.99
C GLN A 81 -16.01 5.01 -0.50
N ILE A 82 -16.42 3.85 0.07
CA ILE A 82 -16.10 3.50 1.46
C ILE A 82 -14.58 3.37 1.63
N TYR A 83 -13.91 2.70 0.70
CA TYR A 83 -12.45 2.57 0.72
C TYR A 83 -11.76 3.94 0.66
N VAL A 84 -12.06 4.77 -0.34
CA VAL A 84 -11.42 6.09 -0.52
C VAL A 84 -11.69 7.02 0.67
N ALA A 85 -12.91 7.01 1.20
CA ALA A 85 -13.22 7.81 2.39
C ALA A 85 -12.45 7.31 3.61
N GLY A 86 -12.46 6.00 3.87
CA GLY A 86 -11.82 5.40 5.05
C GLY A 86 -10.31 5.58 5.06
N ASP A 87 -9.66 5.42 3.91
CA ASP A 87 -8.23 5.66 3.68
C ASP A 87 -7.78 7.09 4.06
N HIS A 88 -8.63 8.10 3.82
CA HIS A 88 -8.31 9.47 4.22
C HIS A 88 -8.73 9.79 5.66
N LEU A 89 -9.79 9.13 6.15
CA LEU A 89 -10.30 9.37 7.50
C LEU A 89 -9.41 8.73 8.56
N ASP A 90 -8.71 7.64 8.27
CA ASP A 90 -7.80 6.98 9.22
C ASP A 90 -6.60 7.87 9.55
N GLY A 91 -5.99 8.53 8.56
CA GLY A 91 -4.94 9.53 8.77
C GLY A 91 -5.43 10.71 9.62
N MET A 92 -6.65 11.22 9.33
CA MET A 92 -7.27 12.28 10.16
C MET A 92 -7.51 11.79 11.59
N GLN A 93 -7.96 10.54 11.77
CA GLN A 93 -8.20 9.90 13.05
C GLN A 93 -6.89 9.73 13.82
N ALA A 94 -5.85 9.19 13.18
CA ALA A 94 -4.53 8.99 13.79
C ALA A 94 -3.94 10.30 14.34
N VAL A 95 -4.04 11.39 13.56
CA VAL A 95 -3.56 12.71 13.99
C VAL A 95 -4.40 13.25 15.14
N THR A 96 -5.74 13.17 15.05
CA THR A 96 -6.66 13.75 16.04
C THR A 96 -6.58 13.01 17.38
N THR A 97 -6.29 11.72 17.37
CA THR A 97 -6.21 10.88 18.58
C THR A 97 -4.78 10.68 19.09
N GLY A 98 -3.77 11.25 18.40
CA GLY A 98 -2.36 11.08 18.77
C GLY A 98 -1.82 9.64 18.61
N THR A 99 -2.51 8.80 17.80
CA THR A 99 -2.17 7.37 17.63
C THR A 99 -1.41 7.08 16.33
N ALA A 100 -0.91 8.12 15.66
CA ALA A 100 -0.05 7.95 14.50
C ALA A 100 1.18 7.10 14.85
N SER A 101 1.43 6.04 14.08
CA SER A 101 2.48 5.06 14.41
C SER A 101 3.11 4.44 13.15
N PRO A 102 4.36 3.93 13.25
CA PRO A 102 4.99 3.22 12.15
C PRO A 102 4.19 2.00 11.67
N LEU A 103 3.53 1.29 12.60
CA LEU A 103 2.70 0.15 12.22
C LEU A 103 1.42 0.60 11.52
N GLY A 104 0.81 1.72 11.96
CA GLY A 104 -0.35 2.32 11.28
C GLY A 104 -0.02 2.71 9.85
N ASP A 105 1.10 3.40 9.64
CA ASP A 105 1.63 3.75 8.32
C ASP A 105 1.86 2.51 7.42
N PHE A 106 2.39 1.42 7.99
CA PHE A 106 2.56 0.17 7.25
C PHE A 106 1.20 -0.47 6.89
N VAL A 107 0.26 -0.55 7.84
CA VAL A 107 -1.05 -1.19 7.61
C VAL A 107 -1.83 -0.43 6.55
N ASP A 108 -1.92 0.89 6.65
CA ASP A 108 -2.58 1.78 5.72
C ASP A 108 -2.07 1.53 4.29
N HIS A 109 -0.83 1.83 4.02
CA HIS A 109 -0.27 1.74 2.68
C HIS A 109 -0.11 0.32 2.13
N TYR A 110 0.04 -0.69 3.00
CA TYR A 110 0.06 -2.08 2.54
C TYR A 110 -1.34 -2.58 2.17
N CYS A 111 -2.37 -2.11 2.88
CA CYS A 111 -3.76 -2.31 2.48
C CYS A 111 -4.06 -1.67 1.14
N ASP A 112 -3.51 -0.48 0.84
CA ASP A 112 -3.67 0.21 -0.44
C ASP A 112 -3.15 -0.60 -1.62
N LEU A 113 -2.02 -1.29 -1.47
CA LEU A 113 -1.52 -2.17 -2.52
C LEU A 113 -2.54 -3.27 -2.85
N TRP A 114 -3.10 -3.94 -1.83
CA TRP A 114 -4.08 -5.01 -2.05
C TRP A 114 -5.43 -4.46 -2.50
N ALA A 115 -5.84 -3.30 -2.00
CA ALA A 115 -6.98 -2.56 -2.50
C ALA A 115 -6.86 -2.28 -4.00
N GLY A 116 -5.72 -1.73 -4.42
CA GLY A 116 -5.43 -1.51 -5.83
C GLY A 116 -5.45 -2.79 -6.67
N CYS A 117 -4.88 -3.90 -6.16
CA CYS A 117 -4.96 -5.21 -6.83
C CYS A 117 -6.41 -5.69 -7.00
N ILE A 118 -7.23 -5.57 -5.96
CA ILE A 118 -8.66 -5.95 -6.00
C ILE A 118 -9.42 -5.05 -6.97
N LEU A 119 -9.18 -3.74 -6.97
CA LEU A 119 -9.80 -2.80 -7.89
C LEU A 119 -9.46 -3.11 -9.35
N VAL A 120 -8.21 -3.47 -9.65
CA VAL A 120 -7.78 -3.91 -10.99
C VAL A 120 -8.48 -5.20 -11.39
N PHE A 121 -8.56 -6.19 -10.49
CA PHE A 121 -9.26 -7.44 -10.77
C PHE A 121 -10.77 -7.22 -10.97
N GLY A 122 -11.39 -6.41 -10.11
CA GLY A 122 -12.81 -6.04 -10.22
C GLY A 122 -13.12 -5.31 -11.51
N PHE A 123 -12.30 -4.32 -11.88
CA PHE A 123 -12.43 -3.61 -13.15
C PHE A 123 -12.34 -4.57 -14.34
N TRP A 124 -11.32 -5.41 -14.41
CA TRP A 124 -11.15 -6.40 -15.46
C TRP A 124 -12.34 -7.37 -15.53
N SER A 125 -12.79 -7.88 -14.39
CA SER A 125 -13.94 -8.80 -14.29
C SER A 125 -15.24 -8.16 -14.79
N LEU A 126 -15.47 -6.89 -14.42
CA LEU A 126 -16.66 -6.12 -14.85
C LEU A 126 -16.72 -5.95 -16.38
N LEU A 127 -15.58 -5.82 -17.03
CA LEU A 127 -15.54 -5.69 -18.51
C LEU A 127 -16.02 -6.95 -19.22
N GLY A 128 -15.71 -8.14 -18.66
CA GLY A 128 -16.16 -9.45 -19.13
C GLY A 128 -15.52 -9.93 -20.44
N THR A 129 -14.99 -9.02 -21.27
CA THR A 129 -14.42 -9.32 -22.59
C THR A 129 -12.93 -8.97 -22.69
N ALA A 130 -12.36 -8.35 -21.67
CA ALA A 130 -10.94 -7.99 -21.67
C ALA A 130 -10.06 -9.25 -21.52
N PRO A 131 -8.99 -9.39 -22.33
CA PRO A 131 -8.12 -10.56 -22.25
C PRO A 131 -7.33 -10.60 -20.92
N PRO A 132 -6.96 -11.79 -20.41
CA PRO A 132 -6.20 -11.92 -19.16
C PRO A 132 -4.87 -11.14 -19.14
N VAL A 133 -4.24 -10.97 -20.31
CA VAL A 133 -3.01 -10.16 -20.43
C VAL A 133 -3.23 -8.72 -19.96
N ALA A 134 -4.41 -8.15 -20.15
CA ALA A 134 -4.74 -6.80 -19.68
C ALA A 134 -4.76 -6.76 -18.13
N LEU A 135 -5.38 -7.77 -17.49
CA LEU A 135 -5.36 -7.92 -16.04
C LEU A 135 -3.94 -7.98 -15.50
N TYR A 136 -3.11 -8.84 -16.09
CA TYR A 136 -1.72 -9.04 -15.64
C TYR A 136 -0.87 -7.78 -15.84
N ALA A 137 -0.99 -7.12 -16.99
CA ALA A 137 -0.27 -5.88 -17.27
C ALA A 137 -0.66 -4.75 -16.30
N MET A 138 -1.94 -4.56 -16.03
CA MET A 138 -2.43 -3.56 -15.07
C MET A 138 -1.92 -3.87 -13.65
N THR A 139 -1.97 -5.15 -13.23
CA THR A 139 -1.48 -5.60 -11.93
C THR A 139 0.04 -5.35 -11.79
N VAL A 140 0.82 -5.68 -12.82
CA VAL A 140 2.27 -5.43 -12.84
C VAL A 140 2.57 -3.95 -12.71
N VAL A 141 1.92 -3.10 -13.53
CA VAL A 141 2.14 -1.65 -13.50
C VAL A 141 1.79 -1.06 -12.13
N LEU A 142 0.69 -1.49 -11.53
CA LEU A 142 0.30 -1.09 -10.18
C LEU A 142 1.39 -1.46 -9.15
N ILE A 143 1.81 -2.73 -9.12
CA ILE A 143 2.83 -3.21 -8.18
C ILE A 143 4.17 -2.48 -8.39
N VAL A 144 4.57 -2.25 -9.64
CA VAL A 144 5.79 -1.50 -9.97
C VAL A 144 5.71 -0.07 -9.48
N ALA A 145 4.55 0.59 -9.62
CA ALA A 145 4.35 1.95 -9.12
C ALA A 145 4.50 1.99 -7.59
N PHE A 146 3.86 1.08 -6.86
CA PHE A 146 4.03 0.95 -5.41
C PHE A 146 5.49 0.65 -5.04
N ALA A 147 6.10 -0.37 -5.64
CA ALA A 147 7.48 -0.75 -5.37
C ALA A 147 8.46 0.41 -5.58
N THR A 148 8.25 1.21 -6.64
CA THR A 148 9.09 2.36 -6.99
C THR A 148 8.91 3.49 -5.97
N THR A 149 7.68 3.80 -5.58
CA THR A 149 7.36 4.82 -4.57
C THR A 149 8.00 4.51 -3.23
N TYR A 150 7.91 3.25 -2.78
CA TYR A 150 8.49 2.86 -1.49
C TYR A 150 10.01 2.64 -1.55
N ALA A 151 10.57 2.29 -2.70
CA ALA A 151 12.01 2.29 -2.91
C ALA A 151 12.61 3.71 -2.88
N GLU A 152 11.89 4.73 -3.41
CA GLU A 152 12.26 6.13 -3.24
C GLU A 152 12.24 6.52 -1.75
N ARG A 153 11.16 6.17 -1.04
CA ARG A 153 11.05 6.42 0.40
C ARG A 153 12.16 5.74 1.22
N GLU A 154 12.54 4.50 0.88
CA GLU A 154 13.67 3.82 1.52
C GLU A 154 15.00 4.55 1.28
N ALA A 155 15.13 5.23 0.14
CA ALA A 155 16.35 5.91 -0.26
C ALA A 155 16.50 7.32 0.34
N ASP A 156 15.43 8.13 0.38
CA ASP A 156 15.47 9.53 0.79
C ASP A 156 14.70 9.86 2.08
N GLY A 157 14.00 8.88 2.65
CA GLY A 157 13.26 9.01 3.92
C GLY A 157 11.92 9.74 3.80
N ARG A 158 11.49 10.14 2.59
CA ARG A 158 10.26 10.88 2.36
C ARG A 158 9.35 10.18 1.38
N LEU A 159 8.05 10.25 1.59
CA LEU A 159 7.04 9.78 0.66
C LEU A 159 6.58 10.93 -0.23
N HIS A 160 6.66 10.73 -1.54
CA HIS A 160 6.25 11.74 -2.51
C HIS A 160 5.09 11.24 -3.36
N PHE A 161 3.92 11.84 -3.18
CA PHE A 161 2.77 11.61 -4.04
C PHE A 161 2.82 12.54 -5.26
N THR A 162 2.56 11.97 -6.43
CA THR A 162 2.51 12.73 -7.70
C THR A 162 1.17 13.44 -7.86
N ALA A 163 1.12 14.44 -8.76
CA ALA A 163 -0.10 15.20 -9.03
C ALA A 163 -1.25 14.35 -9.59
N TRP A 164 -0.93 13.25 -10.26
CA TRP A 164 -1.87 12.27 -10.80
C TRP A 164 -1.56 10.91 -10.15
N GLY A 165 -2.10 10.72 -8.95
CA GLY A 165 -1.83 9.56 -8.11
C GLY A 165 -3.01 8.60 -8.00
N ALA A 166 -2.98 7.80 -6.92
CA ALA A 166 -4.01 6.80 -6.64
C ALA A 166 -5.40 7.43 -6.44
N LEU A 167 -5.48 8.61 -5.81
CA LEU A 167 -6.76 9.29 -5.57
C LEU A 167 -7.44 9.68 -6.89
N GLU A 168 -6.69 10.28 -7.84
CA GLU A 168 -7.20 10.63 -9.16
C GLU A 168 -7.61 9.38 -9.95
N ALA A 169 -6.84 8.30 -9.88
CA ALA A 169 -7.18 7.03 -10.50
C ALA A 169 -8.49 6.45 -9.93
N ASN A 170 -8.67 6.53 -8.61
CA ASN A 170 -9.91 6.09 -7.94
C ASN A 170 -11.12 6.97 -8.34
N MET A 171 -10.93 8.27 -8.56
CA MET A 171 -12.00 9.15 -9.05
C MET A 171 -12.37 8.83 -10.49
N ILE A 172 -11.40 8.55 -11.36
CA ILE A 172 -11.65 8.09 -12.73
C ILE A 172 -12.43 6.78 -12.72
N LEU A 173 -12.02 5.82 -11.89
CA LEU A 173 -12.73 4.55 -11.73
C LEU A 173 -14.16 4.77 -11.20
N ALA A 174 -14.36 5.65 -10.23
CA ALA A 174 -15.68 5.97 -9.70
C ALA A 174 -16.63 6.52 -10.80
N LEU A 175 -16.15 7.47 -11.60
CA LEU A 175 -16.92 8.02 -12.73
C LEU A 175 -17.20 6.95 -13.80
N PHE A 176 -16.22 6.10 -14.07
CA PHE A 176 -16.41 4.96 -14.98
C PHE A 176 -17.51 4.02 -14.46
N LEU A 177 -17.48 3.62 -13.19
CA LEU A 177 -18.47 2.72 -12.58
C LEU A 177 -19.90 3.30 -12.62
N LEU A 178 -20.06 4.59 -12.30
CA LEU A 178 -21.36 5.27 -12.42
C LEU A 178 -21.85 5.30 -13.85
N SER A 179 -20.98 5.58 -14.80
CA SER A 179 -21.34 5.57 -16.23
C SER A 179 -21.65 4.15 -16.73
N TRP A 180 -20.91 3.14 -16.25
CA TRP A 180 -21.14 1.73 -16.59
C TRP A 180 -22.46 1.21 -16.04
N ALA A 181 -22.93 1.73 -14.91
CA ALA A 181 -24.22 1.37 -14.32
C ALA A 181 -25.41 1.72 -15.26
N VAL A 182 -25.23 2.68 -16.18
CA VAL A 182 -26.25 3.08 -17.16
C VAL A 182 -26.16 2.18 -18.40
N PRO A 183 -27.16 1.34 -18.72
CA PRO A 183 -27.08 0.35 -19.83
C PRO A 183 -26.69 0.92 -21.18
N ALA A 184 -27.23 2.08 -21.54
CA ALA A 184 -26.92 2.73 -22.81
C ALA A 184 -25.47 3.18 -22.89
N VAL A 185 -24.93 3.77 -21.80
CA VAL A 185 -23.54 4.23 -21.71
C VAL A 185 -22.58 3.04 -21.66
N ARG A 186 -22.94 1.97 -20.95
CA ARG A 186 -22.20 0.70 -20.97
C ARG A 186 -22.09 0.10 -22.36
N GLY A 187 -23.20 0.14 -23.15
CA GLY A 187 -23.17 -0.26 -24.55
C GLY A 187 -22.18 0.55 -25.37
N TRP A 188 -22.12 1.86 -25.15
CA TRP A 188 -21.12 2.73 -25.78
C TRP A 188 -19.69 2.37 -25.35
N TRP A 189 -19.43 2.15 -24.07
CA TRP A 189 -18.10 1.72 -23.57
C TRP A 189 -17.61 0.44 -24.26
N ARG A 190 -18.52 -0.49 -24.56
CA ARG A 190 -18.23 -1.76 -25.25
C ARG A 190 -18.11 -1.62 -26.77
N SER A 191 -18.61 -0.53 -27.35
CA SER A 191 -18.52 -0.34 -28.79
C SER A 191 -17.07 -0.07 -29.23
N PRO A 192 -16.73 -0.47 -30.47
CA PRO A 192 -15.39 -0.22 -30.99
C PRO A 192 -15.19 1.28 -31.24
N SER A 193 -14.01 1.77 -30.86
CA SER A 193 -13.53 3.09 -31.27
C SER A 193 -13.05 3.10 -32.71
N PRO A 194 -12.72 4.26 -33.29
CA PRO A 194 -12.10 4.33 -34.62
C PRO A 194 -10.79 3.52 -34.77
N ALA A 195 -10.13 3.23 -33.65
CA ALA A 195 -8.94 2.37 -33.61
C ALA A 195 -9.27 0.87 -33.52
N GLY A 196 -10.54 0.48 -33.56
CA GLY A 196 -10.98 -0.92 -33.51
C GLY A 196 -10.98 -1.55 -32.12
N VAL A 197 -10.61 -0.79 -31.07
CA VAL A 197 -10.60 -1.28 -29.67
C VAL A 197 -11.79 -0.70 -28.92
N PRO A 198 -12.39 -1.42 -27.93
CA PRO A 198 -13.51 -0.89 -27.15
C PRO A 198 -13.12 0.38 -26.39
N TRP A 199 -14.07 1.32 -26.24
CA TRP A 199 -13.83 2.58 -25.53
C TRP A 199 -13.36 2.40 -24.08
N TYR A 200 -13.79 1.35 -23.38
CA TYR A 200 -13.32 1.07 -22.03
C TYR A 200 -11.79 0.86 -21.95
N ALA A 201 -11.14 0.45 -23.05
CA ALA A 201 -9.69 0.27 -23.07
C ALA A 201 -8.94 1.61 -22.87
N PHE A 202 -9.54 2.73 -23.30
CA PHE A 202 -8.96 4.06 -23.05
C PHE A 202 -9.05 4.46 -21.57
N ALA A 203 -10.13 4.10 -20.87
CA ALA A 203 -10.25 4.35 -19.44
C ALA A 203 -9.17 3.55 -18.64
N GLY A 204 -9.02 2.26 -18.93
CA GLY A 204 -7.95 1.44 -18.36
C GLY A 204 -6.55 1.94 -18.76
N GLY A 205 -6.38 2.29 -20.03
CA GLY A 205 -5.11 2.84 -20.56
C GLY A 205 -4.71 4.15 -19.91
N LEU A 206 -5.66 5.02 -19.57
CA LEU A 206 -5.41 6.27 -18.85
C LEU A 206 -4.83 5.99 -17.44
N VAL A 207 -5.45 5.09 -16.68
CA VAL A 207 -4.95 4.73 -15.33
C VAL A 207 -3.56 4.10 -15.41
N VAL A 208 -3.31 3.23 -16.40
CA VAL A 208 -1.98 2.66 -16.65
C VAL A 208 -0.98 3.75 -17.00
N ALA A 209 -1.33 4.71 -17.86
CA ALA A 209 -0.46 5.83 -18.23
C ALA A 209 -0.11 6.72 -17.03
N MET A 210 -1.08 6.96 -16.13
CA MET A 210 -0.84 7.71 -14.88
C MET A 210 0.17 6.98 -13.98
N ALA A 211 -0.02 5.68 -13.77
CA ALA A 211 0.89 4.87 -12.95
C ALA A 211 2.29 4.79 -13.55
N LEU A 212 2.42 4.61 -14.87
CA LEU A 212 3.71 4.64 -15.57
C LEU A 212 4.35 6.03 -15.50
N GLY A 213 3.56 7.10 -15.63
CA GLY A 213 4.01 8.47 -15.45
C GLY A 213 4.62 8.69 -14.06
N ALA A 214 3.96 8.18 -13.00
CA ALA A 214 4.48 8.22 -11.65
C ALA A 214 5.82 7.47 -11.54
N VAL A 215 5.92 6.25 -12.07
CA VAL A 215 7.17 5.46 -12.11
C VAL A 215 8.31 6.23 -12.78
N VAL A 216 8.03 6.87 -13.93
CA VAL A 216 9.03 7.67 -14.66
C VAL A 216 9.47 8.89 -13.86
N ILE A 217 8.54 9.62 -13.25
CA ILE A 217 8.84 10.82 -12.43
C ILE A 217 9.71 10.42 -11.24
N ILE A 218 9.31 9.38 -10.51
CA ILE A 218 10.04 8.88 -9.34
C ILE A 218 11.41 8.33 -9.75
N GLY A 219 11.48 7.55 -10.83
CA GLY A 219 12.73 7.02 -11.34
C GLY A 219 13.74 8.10 -11.73
N ARG A 220 13.25 9.23 -12.31
CA ARG A 220 14.11 10.40 -12.60
C ARG A 220 14.61 11.09 -11.32
N ARG A 221 13.81 11.16 -10.26
CA ARG A 221 14.23 11.72 -8.98
C ARG A 221 15.31 10.87 -8.30
N MET A 222 15.17 9.56 -8.32
CA MET A 222 16.14 8.63 -7.73
C MET A 222 17.51 8.61 -8.44
N ARG A 223 17.68 9.24 -9.60
CA ARG A 223 18.90 9.25 -10.44
C ARG A 223 19.43 7.86 -10.80
N ARG A 224 19.40 6.89 -9.91
CA ARG A 224 19.77 5.48 -10.11
C ARG A 224 18.75 4.58 -9.43
N LEU A 225 18.16 3.67 -10.20
CA LEU A 225 17.25 2.67 -9.65
C LEU A 225 18.03 1.70 -8.75
N PRO A 226 17.55 1.42 -7.53
CA PRO A 226 18.19 0.43 -6.67
C PRO A 226 18.19 -0.96 -7.32
N ALA A 227 19.31 -1.68 -7.24
CA ALA A 227 19.42 -3.03 -7.79
C ALA A 227 18.31 -3.99 -7.27
N PRO A 228 17.90 -3.95 -5.99
CA PRO A 228 16.78 -4.75 -5.50
C PRO A 228 15.46 -4.47 -6.24
N LEU A 229 15.16 -3.20 -6.54
CA LEU A 229 13.96 -2.83 -7.30
C LEU A 229 14.02 -3.39 -8.73
N VAL A 230 15.16 -3.21 -9.41
CA VAL A 230 15.36 -3.74 -10.78
C VAL A 230 15.15 -5.24 -10.81
N LEU A 231 15.72 -5.97 -9.84
CA LEU A 231 15.59 -7.43 -9.74
C LEU A 231 14.14 -7.85 -9.47
N ALA A 232 13.44 -7.15 -8.57
CA ALA A 232 12.03 -7.42 -8.28
C ALA A 232 11.13 -7.20 -9.51
N VAL A 233 11.34 -6.09 -10.22
CA VAL A 233 10.60 -5.78 -11.47
C VAL A 233 10.90 -6.80 -12.55
N THR A 234 12.15 -7.22 -12.71
CA THR A 234 12.54 -8.28 -13.66
C THR A 234 11.82 -9.59 -13.35
N GLY A 235 11.80 -10.02 -12.07
CA GLY A 235 11.08 -11.20 -11.64
C GLY A 235 9.56 -11.08 -11.87
N LEU A 236 8.99 -9.91 -11.60
CA LEU A 236 7.56 -9.67 -11.82
C LEU A 236 7.18 -9.71 -13.30
N ILE A 237 8.01 -9.15 -14.19
CA ILE A 237 7.82 -9.22 -15.64
C ILE A 237 7.96 -10.66 -16.13
N ALA A 238 8.96 -11.41 -15.64
CA ALA A 238 9.16 -12.81 -15.98
C ALA A 238 7.93 -13.66 -15.57
N LEU A 239 7.40 -13.43 -14.35
CA LEU A 239 6.18 -14.10 -13.89
C LEU A 239 4.96 -13.73 -14.73
N ALA A 240 4.79 -12.44 -15.06
CA ALA A 240 3.69 -11.98 -15.91
C ALA A 240 3.75 -12.59 -17.32
N THR A 241 4.96 -12.70 -17.89
CA THR A 241 5.19 -13.37 -19.17
C THR A 241 4.79 -14.84 -19.10
N LEU A 242 5.22 -15.53 -18.02
CA LEU A 242 4.91 -16.94 -17.81
C LEU A 242 3.39 -17.15 -17.70
N VAL A 243 2.70 -16.44 -16.80
CA VAL A 243 1.25 -16.60 -16.61
C VAL A 243 0.43 -16.20 -17.84
N THR A 244 0.90 -15.24 -18.63
CA THR A 244 0.24 -14.81 -19.89
C THR A 244 0.29 -15.90 -20.95
N ARG A 245 1.40 -16.64 -21.03
CA ARG A 245 1.59 -17.72 -22.02
C ARG A 245 0.85 -18.99 -21.65
N ARG A 246 0.44 -19.15 -20.38
CA ARG A 246 -0.11 -20.38 -19.82
C ARG A 246 -1.62 -20.30 -19.65
N GLN A 247 -2.34 -20.87 -20.62
CA GLN A 247 -3.81 -20.92 -20.60
C GLN A 247 -4.38 -21.95 -19.61
N GLU A 248 -3.53 -22.82 -19.06
CA GLU A 248 -3.88 -23.78 -18.01
C GLU A 248 -4.22 -23.09 -16.68
N LEU A 249 -3.74 -21.86 -16.49
CA LEU A 249 -4.03 -21.05 -15.31
C LEU A 249 -5.28 -20.20 -15.52
N ARG A 250 -6.16 -20.20 -14.54
CA ARG A 250 -7.28 -19.26 -14.51
C ARG A 250 -6.75 -17.83 -14.29
N PRO A 251 -7.42 -16.81 -14.83
CA PRO A 251 -6.97 -15.40 -14.67
C PRO A 251 -6.75 -15.00 -13.22
N VAL A 252 -7.58 -15.46 -12.29
CA VAL A 252 -7.44 -15.20 -10.85
C VAL A 252 -6.18 -15.84 -10.26
N GLU A 253 -5.77 -17.00 -10.73
CA GLU A 253 -4.56 -17.69 -10.27
C GLU A 253 -3.30 -16.89 -10.67
N GLY A 254 -3.23 -16.46 -11.94
CA GLY A 254 -2.16 -15.59 -12.42
C GLY A 254 -2.10 -14.24 -11.71
N TRP A 255 -3.24 -13.60 -11.51
CA TRP A 255 -3.36 -12.36 -10.76
C TRP A 255 -2.88 -12.52 -9.31
N LEU A 256 -3.30 -13.60 -8.64
CA LEU A 256 -2.89 -13.86 -7.26
C LEU A 256 -1.38 -14.12 -7.13
N LEU A 257 -0.80 -14.87 -8.07
CA LEU A 257 0.66 -15.11 -8.11
C LEU A 257 1.43 -13.79 -8.26
N LEU A 258 1.00 -12.90 -9.14
CA LEU A 258 1.60 -11.58 -9.30
C LEU A 258 1.47 -10.73 -8.04
N GLY A 259 0.28 -10.71 -7.44
CA GLY A 259 0.01 -9.99 -6.19
C GLY A 259 0.86 -10.50 -5.03
N LEU A 260 0.97 -11.82 -4.84
CA LEU A 260 1.78 -12.43 -3.78
C LEU A 260 3.29 -12.16 -3.98
N PHE A 261 3.78 -12.32 -5.22
CA PHE A 261 5.19 -12.08 -5.53
C PHE A 261 5.57 -10.62 -5.30
N GLY A 262 4.82 -9.69 -5.89
CA GLY A 262 5.08 -8.25 -5.76
C GLY A 262 4.76 -7.71 -4.38
N GLY A 263 3.64 -8.15 -3.78
CA GLY A 263 3.21 -7.73 -2.45
C GLY A 263 4.22 -8.08 -1.37
N ARG A 264 4.87 -9.25 -1.47
CA ARG A 264 5.95 -9.60 -0.53
C ARG A 264 7.16 -8.67 -0.65
N TYR A 265 7.56 -8.29 -1.87
CA TYR A 265 8.65 -7.34 -2.06
C TYR A 265 8.29 -5.96 -1.48
N VAL A 266 7.10 -5.45 -1.79
CA VAL A 266 6.61 -4.16 -1.28
C VAL A 266 6.55 -4.16 0.26
N ALA A 267 6.03 -5.23 0.89
CA ALA A 267 6.01 -5.37 2.35
C ALA A 267 7.42 -5.26 2.96
N ARG A 268 8.43 -5.85 2.31
CA ARG A 268 9.83 -5.80 2.76
C ARG A 268 10.42 -4.39 2.62
N VAL A 269 10.16 -3.71 1.51
CA VAL A 269 10.64 -2.33 1.29
C VAL A 269 10.02 -1.38 2.30
N MET A 270 8.71 -1.48 2.53
CA MET A 270 8.01 -0.70 3.57
C MET A 270 8.57 -0.98 4.96
N HIS A 271 8.83 -2.24 5.30
CA HIS A 271 9.44 -2.60 6.58
C HIS A 271 10.89 -2.09 6.69
N GLY A 272 11.67 -2.16 5.62
CA GLY A 272 13.05 -1.67 5.57
C GLY A 272 13.17 -0.19 5.89
N TYR A 273 12.19 0.60 5.47
CA TYR A 273 12.09 2.02 5.84
C TYR A 273 11.86 2.22 7.35
N LEU A 274 11.02 1.39 7.96
CA LEU A 274 10.68 1.48 9.39
C LEU A 274 11.82 1.00 10.30
N VAL A 275 12.68 0.13 9.80
CA VAL A 275 13.83 -0.44 10.53
C VAL A 275 15.07 -0.31 9.65
N PRO A 276 15.75 0.85 9.67
CA PRO A 276 16.88 1.13 8.79
C PRO A 276 18.11 0.30 9.17
N ALA A 277 18.20 -0.93 8.68
CA ALA A 277 19.39 -1.76 8.87
C ALA A 277 19.97 -2.32 7.56
N ARG A 278 19.15 -2.58 6.53
CA ARG A 278 19.59 -3.15 5.24
C ARG A 278 18.60 -2.78 4.15
N ARG A 279 19.08 -2.54 2.92
CA ARG A 279 18.22 -2.44 1.74
C ARG A 279 17.40 -3.72 1.56
N SER A 280 16.14 -3.54 1.27
CA SER A 280 15.19 -4.65 1.13
C SER A 280 15.36 -5.34 -0.22
N TRP A 281 15.81 -6.59 -0.20
CA TRP A 281 15.95 -7.42 -1.39
C TRP A 281 14.67 -8.20 -1.68
N PRO A 282 14.33 -8.46 -2.96
CA PRO A 282 13.28 -9.42 -3.29
C PRO A 282 13.67 -10.82 -2.77
N ASP A 283 12.70 -11.73 -2.78
CA ASP A 283 12.98 -13.12 -2.44
C ASP A 283 13.92 -13.74 -3.49
N PRO A 284 15.15 -14.12 -3.13
CA PRO A 284 16.10 -14.63 -4.12
C PRO A 284 15.64 -15.96 -4.71
N VAL A 285 15.04 -16.83 -3.91
CA VAL A 285 14.55 -18.15 -4.37
C VAL A 285 13.40 -17.95 -5.35
N ALA A 286 12.36 -17.19 -4.96
CA ALA A 286 11.23 -16.91 -5.84
C ALA A 286 11.67 -16.23 -7.14
N THR A 287 12.57 -15.25 -7.06
CA THR A 287 13.04 -14.51 -8.23
C THR A 287 13.82 -15.38 -9.19
N VAL A 288 14.77 -16.17 -8.69
CA VAL A 288 15.55 -17.10 -9.52
C VAL A 288 14.67 -18.17 -10.15
N VAL A 289 13.76 -18.77 -9.36
CA VAL A 289 12.83 -19.80 -9.86
C VAL A 289 11.96 -19.25 -10.97
N VAL A 290 11.36 -18.06 -10.80
CA VAL A 290 10.49 -17.46 -11.82
C VAL A 290 11.26 -17.15 -13.10
N ILE A 291 12.45 -16.55 -12.99
CA ILE A 291 13.27 -16.25 -14.17
C ILE A 291 13.69 -17.53 -14.88
N ALA A 292 14.12 -18.56 -14.14
CA ALA A 292 14.51 -19.84 -14.71
C ALA A 292 13.33 -20.55 -15.41
N LEU A 293 12.16 -20.54 -14.79
CA LEU A 293 10.95 -21.10 -15.39
C LEU A 293 10.50 -20.34 -16.64
N ALA A 294 10.59 -19.00 -16.63
CA ALA A 294 10.25 -18.20 -17.80
C ALA A 294 11.23 -18.46 -18.98
N ILE A 295 12.53 -18.60 -18.69
CA ILE A 295 13.54 -18.96 -19.71
C ILE A 295 13.27 -20.37 -20.24
N TRP A 296 13.01 -21.34 -19.35
CA TRP A 296 12.70 -22.72 -19.77
C TRP A 296 11.43 -22.76 -20.62
N ASP A 297 10.37 -22.08 -20.18
CA ASP A 297 9.11 -22.01 -20.94
C ASP A 297 9.30 -21.42 -22.33
N PHE A 298 10.15 -20.40 -22.44
CA PHE A 298 10.48 -19.77 -23.73
C PHE A 298 11.28 -20.71 -24.64
N ALA A 299 12.26 -21.44 -24.09
CA ALA A 299 13.20 -22.26 -24.86
C ALA A 299 12.59 -23.60 -25.31
N SER A 300 11.83 -24.29 -24.47
CA SER A 300 11.37 -25.66 -24.71
C SER A 300 9.91 -25.94 -24.36
N GLY A 301 9.23 -24.96 -23.76
CA GLY A 301 7.88 -25.12 -23.20
C GLY A 301 7.86 -25.94 -21.93
N LEU A 302 7.05 -25.52 -20.96
CA LEU A 302 6.78 -26.30 -19.76
C LEU A 302 5.66 -27.32 -20.04
N PRO A 303 5.74 -28.56 -19.51
CA PRO A 303 4.65 -29.52 -19.63
C PRO A 303 3.35 -28.97 -18.99
N ALA A 304 2.23 -29.09 -19.68
CA ALA A 304 0.94 -28.52 -19.24
C ALA A 304 0.47 -29.08 -17.89
N ASP A 305 0.66 -30.35 -17.65
CA ASP A 305 0.33 -31.06 -16.40
C ASP A 305 1.16 -30.58 -15.20
N ALA A 306 2.41 -30.16 -15.45
CA ALA A 306 3.28 -29.61 -14.43
C ALA A 306 2.99 -28.13 -14.12
N VAL A 307 2.38 -27.35 -15.03
CA VAL A 307 2.15 -25.92 -14.87
C VAL A 307 1.21 -25.64 -13.69
N ARG A 308 0.07 -26.33 -13.63
CA ARG A 308 -0.93 -26.06 -12.60
C ARG A 308 -0.46 -26.50 -11.21
N SER A 309 0.12 -27.67 -11.09
CA SER A 309 0.69 -28.16 -9.82
C SER A 309 1.87 -27.28 -9.37
N GLY A 310 2.75 -26.91 -10.30
CA GLY A 310 3.85 -25.97 -10.04
C GLY A 310 3.37 -24.61 -9.57
N ALA A 311 2.32 -24.06 -10.21
CA ALA A 311 1.72 -22.78 -9.81
C ALA A 311 1.11 -22.84 -8.40
N LEU A 312 0.44 -23.95 -8.04
CA LEU A 312 -0.09 -24.14 -6.69
C LEU A 312 1.02 -24.21 -5.64
N ILE A 313 2.07 -25.00 -5.89
CA ILE A 313 3.22 -25.12 -4.98
C ILE A 313 3.93 -23.77 -4.84
N PHE A 314 4.16 -23.09 -5.95
CA PHE A 314 4.81 -21.77 -5.93
C PHE A 314 3.94 -20.72 -5.24
N GLY A 315 2.63 -20.72 -5.49
CA GLY A 315 1.67 -19.84 -4.80
C GLY A 315 1.62 -20.08 -3.30
N ALA A 316 1.61 -21.34 -2.86
CA ALA A 316 1.71 -21.72 -1.46
C ALA A 316 3.02 -21.22 -0.83
N TYR A 317 4.15 -21.41 -1.51
CA TYR A 317 5.44 -20.87 -1.07
C TYR A 317 5.40 -19.35 -0.89
N LEU A 318 4.88 -18.60 -1.88
CA LEU A 318 4.75 -17.15 -1.81
C LEU A 318 3.84 -16.72 -0.66
N ALA A 319 2.69 -17.38 -0.49
CA ALA A 319 1.73 -17.06 0.57
C ALA A 319 2.34 -17.30 1.97
N ILE A 320 2.97 -18.46 2.18
CA ILE A 320 3.62 -18.81 3.46
C ILE A 320 4.71 -17.80 3.78
N THR A 321 5.57 -17.49 2.81
CA THR A 321 6.70 -16.57 3.02
C THR A 321 6.24 -15.12 3.18
N LEU A 322 5.12 -14.73 2.58
CA LEU A 322 4.46 -13.45 2.84
C LEU A 322 3.91 -13.41 4.28
N LEU A 323 3.18 -14.43 4.70
CA LEU A 323 2.64 -14.52 6.08
C LEU A 323 3.74 -14.46 7.13
N ILE A 324 4.87 -15.15 6.91
CA ILE A 324 6.05 -15.06 7.79
C ILE A 324 6.60 -13.63 7.83
N THR A 325 6.67 -12.96 6.68
CA THR A 325 7.13 -11.56 6.59
C THR A 325 6.21 -10.63 7.38
N LEU A 326 4.89 -10.74 7.17
CA LEU A 326 3.89 -9.95 7.89
C LEU A 326 3.91 -10.23 9.39
N ALA A 327 3.93 -11.50 9.80
CA ALA A 327 4.02 -11.89 11.21
C ALA A 327 5.29 -11.31 11.87
N GLY A 328 6.42 -11.31 11.18
CA GLY A 328 7.66 -10.69 11.63
C GLY A 328 7.52 -9.17 11.84
N ILE A 329 6.84 -8.47 10.92
CA ILE A 329 6.57 -7.03 11.02
C ILE A 329 5.66 -6.75 12.23
N PHE A 330 4.52 -7.44 12.32
CA PHE A 330 3.56 -7.25 13.41
C PHE A 330 4.16 -7.57 14.77
N THR A 331 4.97 -8.63 14.89
CA THR A 331 5.62 -9.00 16.14
C THR A 331 6.60 -7.92 16.61
N LYS A 332 7.41 -7.37 15.70
CA LYS A 332 8.37 -6.29 16.01
C LYS A 332 7.68 -4.98 16.37
N GLN A 333 6.57 -4.69 15.73
CA GLN A 333 5.83 -3.43 15.87
C GLN A 333 4.60 -3.54 16.78
N ARG A 334 4.40 -4.68 17.48
CA ARG A 334 3.18 -4.96 18.29
C ARG A 334 2.83 -3.88 19.31
N ARG A 335 3.83 -3.16 19.83
CA ARG A 335 3.64 -2.07 20.80
C ARG A 335 2.84 -0.89 20.23
N TYR A 336 2.80 -0.75 18.90
CA TYR A 336 2.06 0.31 18.20
C TYR A 336 0.67 -0.14 17.74
N TRP A 337 0.27 -1.40 18.04
CA TRP A 337 -1.04 -1.88 17.65
C TRP A 337 -2.11 -1.42 18.65
N VAL A 338 -3.07 -0.65 18.18
CA VAL A 338 -4.18 -0.12 18.96
C VAL A 338 -5.49 -0.56 18.31
N TRP A 339 -6.37 -1.20 19.06
CA TRP A 339 -7.72 -1.58 18.61
C TRP A 339 -8.75 -0.49 18.89
N THR A 340 -8.62 0.15 20.06
CA THR A 340 -9.49 1.22 20.49
C THR A 340 -8.64 2.34 21.07
N ASN A 341 -8.97 3.59 20.78
CA ASN A 341 -8.34 4.73 21.41
C ASN A 341 -8.81 4.82 22.86
N ARG A 342 -7.89 5.09 23.80
CA ARG A 342 -8.24 5.34 25.18
C ARG A 342 -9.03 6.65 25.28
N PRO A 343 -10.03 6.76 26.19
CA PRO A 343 -10.65 8.03 26.47
C PRO A 343 -9.60 9.07 26.93
N ALA A 344 -9.75 10.31 26.52
CA ALA A 344 -8.79 11.39 26.85
C ALA A 344 -8.60 11.57 28.37
N SER A 345 -9.62 11.21 29.17
CA SER A 345 -9.55 11.19 30.65
C SER A 345 -8.59 10.14 31.19
N GLU A 346 -8.48 8.97 30.56
CA GLU A 346 -7.56 7.90 30.99
C GLU A 346 -6.13 8.20 30.56
N GLU A 347 -5.92 8.84 29.41
CA GLU A 347 -4.59 9.27 28.97
C GLU A 347 -4.00 10.34 29.87
N ALA A 348 -4.81 11.33 30.27
CA ALA A 348 -4.39 12.36 31.22
C ALA A 348 -4.01 11.77 32.59
N THR A 349 -4.77 10.78 33.04
CA THR A 349 -4.52 10.08 34.33
C THR A 349 -3.27 9.20 34.25
N SER A 350 -3.08 8.47 33.13
CA SER A 350 -1.89 7.63 32.89
C SER A 350 -0.61 8.47 32.77
N ALA A 351 -0.66 9.58 32.01
CA ALA A 351 0.48 10.49 31.87
C ALA A 351 0.84 11.20 33.19
N ALA A 352 -0.15 11.52 34.01
CA ALA A 352 0.07 12.07 35.36
C ALA A 352 0.72 11.02 36.28
N ALA A 353 0.25 9.78 36.25
CA ALA A 353 0.79 8.67 37.03
C ALA A 353 2.25 8.33 36.61
N GLU A 354 2.54 8.34 35.30
CA GLU A 354 3.90 8.13 34.80
C GLU A 354 4.86 9.25 35.22
N ARG A 355 4.42 10.51 35.18
CA ARG A 355 5.21 11.66 35.64
C ARG A 355 5.48 11.58 37.15
N GLU A 356 4.48 11.16 37.93
CA GLU A 356 4.62 10.99 39.37
C GLU A 356 5.58 9.83 39.73
N SER A 357 5.50 8.71 38.99
CA SER A 357 6.44 7.59 39.18
C SER A 357 7.87 7.95 38.77
N ALA A 358 8.05 8.70 37.66
CA ALA A 358 9.36 9.19 37.24
C ALA A 358 9.96 10.18 38.26
N SER A 359 9.13 11.05 38.86
CA SER A 359 9.57 11.99 39.87
C SER A 359 9.99 11.29 41.19
N ARG A 360 9.36 10.18 41.56
CA ARG A 360 9.69 9.37 42.73
C ARG A 360 10.98 8.55 42.55
N ASN A 361 11.31 8.21 41.29
CA ASN A 361 12.52 7.41 40.98
C ASN A 361 13.73 8.26 40.58
N THR A 362 13.65 9.59 40.61
CA THR A 362 14.82 10.45 40.40
C THR A 362 15.63 10.49 41.68
N PRO A 363 16.86 9.93 41.76
CA PRO A 363 17.69 10.01 42.93
C PRO A 363 17.97 11.48 43.23
N LEU A 364 17.69 11.90 44.46
CA LEU A 364 18.10 13.21 44.98
C LEU A 364 19.62 13.33 44.80
N HIS A 365 20.04 14.08 43.83
CA HIS A 365 21.44 14.40 43.64
C HIS A 365 21.85 15.26 44.86
N PRO A 366 22.82 14.84 45.71
CA PRO A 366 23.26 15.66 46.80
C PRO A 366 23.86 16.94 46.21
N SER A 367 23.23 18.07 46.49
CA SER A 367 23.75 19.38 46.21
C SER A 367 25.17 19.48 46.74
N ARG A 368 26.15 19.59 45.85
CA ARG A 368 27.51 19.99 46.22
C ARG A 368 27.41 21.40 46.82
N LEU A 369 27.54 21.46 48.14
CA LEU A 369 27.88 22.69 48.82
C LEU A 369 29.29 23.07 48.37
N THR A 370 29.40 24.10 47.54
CA THR A 370 30.65 24.79 47.28
C THR A 370 30.96 25.64 48.50
N PRO A 371 32.14 25.51 49.17
CA PRO A 371 32.53 26.44 50.21
C PRO A 371 32.84 27.81 49.58
N ALA A 372 32.26 28.81 50.20
CA ALA A 372 32.56 30.23 49.89
C ALA A 372 33.96 30.57 50.43
N GLY A 373 34.70 31.28 49.62
CA GLY A 373 35.75 32.16 50.11
C GLY A 373 37.16 31.75 49.75
N GLU A 374 37.68 32.43 48.76
CA GLU A 374 39.01 33.06 48.87
C GLU A 374 39.06 34.18 47.80
N ALA A 375 39.18 35.41 48.30
CA ALA A 375 39.37 36.60 47.46
C ALA A 375 40.82 36.63 46.98
N ASP A 376 41.04 36.73 45.68
CA ASP A 376 42.34 36.99 45.07
C ASP A 376 42.59 38.54 45.00
N PRO A 377 43.61 39.09 45.63
CA PRO A 377 43.97 40.49 45.54
C PRO A 377 45.14 40.68 44.56
N SER A 378 44.87 40.62 43.24
CA SER A 378 45.86 41.06 42.25
C SER A 378 45.20 41.50 40.94
N ALA A 379 44.47 42.65 40.99
CA ALA A 379 44.19 43.42 39.80
C ALA A 379 44.87 44.80 39.99
N GLY A 380 46.01 44.96 39.36
CA GLY A 380 46.74 46.22 39.32
C GLY A 380 48.00 46.06 38.49
N GLN A 381 47.90 46.13 37.19
CA GLN A 381 48.70 46.97 36.28
C GLN A 381 48.26 46.65 34.82
#